data_1d914684a5d0784dcca8e1b0e51412ac
#
_entry.id   1d914684a5d0784dcca8e1b0e51412ac
#
_cell.length_a   1.000
_cell.length_b   1.000
_cell.length_c   1.000
_cell.angle_alpha   90.00
_cell.angle_beta   90.00
_cell.angle_gamma   90.00
#
_symmetry.space_group_name_H-M   'P 1'
#
loop_
_entity.id
_entity.type
_entity.pdbx_description
1 polymer ?
#
loop_
_entity_poly.entity_id
_entity_poly.type
_entity_poly.pdbx_seq_one_letter_code
_entity_poly.pdbx_strand_id
1 'polypeptide(L)'
;MIGGGAAALAKLRLLRRAGALVTIIAPDFDADIRALGERGEVTLVARDFRSGDIAGHALVHAASGNLETDEAVSRAARAVNVPVNVVDGAKLSSFIMPAIVDRGALVIGISSGGASPILARRVRAEIEKLLPHGLAKLAHFAQHFRSAVRATYADFETRLRFWENFFDSPLAETVMAGEEQQARTGMLALVNRAQIPPVGDFTVLEIDPLEADLLTLRDVRRIARADLLLHDGAITP
;
A
#
# COMPACT_ATOMS: atom_id res chain seq x y z
N MET A 1 -17.27 13.19 -3.08
CA MET A 1 -16.26 14.21 -2.69
C MET A 1 -16.88 15.58 -2.80
N ILE A 2 -16.68 16.45 -1.83
CA ILE A 2 -17.18 17.82 -1.82
C ILE A 2 -15.98 18.76 -1.96
N GLY A 3 -15.99 19.57 -3.02
CA GLY A 3 -14.89 20.45 -3.42
C GLY A 3 -14.23 20.04 -4.72
N GLY A 4 -13.86 21.02 -5.56
CA GLY A 4 -13.35 20.85 -6.92
C GLY A 4 -11.92 21.37 -7.15
N GLY A 5 -11.21 21.77 -6.09
CA GLY A 5 -9.87 22.36 -6.18
C GLY A 5 -8.72 21.36 -6.00
N ALA A 6 -7.49 21.87 -5.88
CA ALA A 6 -6.26 21.10 -5.76
C ALA A 6 -6.26 20.10 -4.58
N ALA A 7 -6.89 20.46 -3.45
CA ALA A 7 -7.03 19.57 -2.31
C ALA A 7 -7.88 18.32 -2.63
N ALA A 8 -8.97 18.51 -3.38
CA ALA A 8 -9.81 17.42 -3.88
C ALA A 8 -9.04 16.55 -4.89
N LEU A 9 -8.32 17.16 -5.82
CA LEU A 9 -7.51 16.46 -6.81
C LEU A 9 -6.46 15.54 -6.16
N ALA A 10 -5.81 15.99 -5.11
CA ALA A 10 -4.81 15.19 -4.37
C ALA A 10 -5.43 13.92 -3.74
N LYS A 11 -6.65 14.00 -3.21
CA LYS A 11 -7.37 12.84 -2.65
C LYS A 11 -7.92 11.92 -3.74
N LEU A 12 -8.35 12.49 -4.85
CA LEU A 12 -8.94 11.76 -5.98
C LEU A 12 -8.01 10.71 -6.57
N ARG A 13 -6.70 10.99 -6.65
CA ARG A 13 -5.70 10.04 -7.15
C ARG A 13 -5.73 8.71 -6.39
N LEU A 14 -5.84 8.76 -5.07
CA LEU A 14 -5.88 7.56 -4.23
C LEU A 14 -7.20 6.80 -4.41
N LEU A 15 -8.32 7.50 -4.41
CA LEU A 15 -9.64 6.89 -4.57
C LEU A 15 -9.76 6.15 -5.91
N ARG A 16 -9.26 6.77 -6.99
CA ARG A 16 -9.25 6.15 -8.33
C ARG A 16 -8.38 4.89 -8.37
N ARG A 17 -7.20 4.93 -7.76
CA ARG A 17 -6.32 3.74 -7.66
C ARG A 17 -6.98 2.60 -6.89
N ALA A 18 -7.83 2.91 -5.92
CA ALA A 18 -8.62 1.94 -5.18
C ALA A 18 -9.86 1.45 -5.96
N GLY A 19 -10.08 1.91 -7.19
CA GLY A 19 -11.24 1.53 -8.01
C GLY A 19 -12.56 2.13 -7.53
N ALA A 20 -12.52 3.21 -6.73
CA ALA A 20 -13.73 3.84 -6.22
C ALA A 20 -14.50 4.57 -7.33
N LEU A 21 -15.82 4.43 -7.33
CA LEU A 21 -16.72 5.28 -8.10
C LEU A 21 -16.86 6.63 -7.40
N VAL A 22 -16.33 7.69 -8.00
CA VAL A 22 -16.25 9.00 -7.34
C VAL A 22 -17.22 9.98 -7.98
N THR A 23 -18.12 10.55 -7.15
CA THR A 23 -18.91 11.74 -7.48
C THR A 23 -18.28 12.95 -6.82
N ILE A 24 -18.05 14.02 -7.57
CA ILE A 24 -17.48 15.28 -7.11
C ILE A 24 -18.53 16.36 -7.23
N ILE A 25 -18.82 17.02 -6.12
CA ILE A 25 -19.80 18.11 -6.04
C ILE A 25 -19.07 19.41 -5.66
N ALA A 26 -19.12 20.37 -6.52
CA ALA A 26 -18.56 21.72 -6.32
C ALA A 26 -19.19 22.70 -7.31
N PRO A 27 -19.23 24.00 -6.99
CA PRO A 27 -19.70 25.01 -7.95
C PRO A 27 -18.75 25.17 -9.15
N ASP A 28 -17.45 24.89 -8.93
CA ASP A 28 -16.43 24.93 -9.97
C ASP A 28 -15.37 23.82 -9.76
N PHE A 29 -14.65 23.46 -10.84
CA PHE A 29 -13.69 22.36 -10.86
C PHE A 29 -12.35 22.81 -11.44
N ASP A 30 -11.27 22.32 -10.85
CA ASP A 30 -9.93 22.35 -11.43
C ASP A 30 -9.91 21.72 -12.83
N ALA A 31 -9.02 22.20 -13.71
CA ALA A 31 -8.92 21.72 -15.09
C ALA A 31 -8.67 20.21 -15.17
N ASP A 32 -7.83 19.67 -14.30
CA ASP A 32 -7.53 18.24 -14.25
C ASP A 32 -8.77 17.43 -13.82
N ILE A 33 -9.57 17.95 -12.90
CA ILE A 33 -10.83 17.31 -12.47
C ILE A 33 -11.85 17.33 -13.59
N ARG A 34 -11.97 18.44 -14.34
CA ARG A 34 -12.85 18.52 -15.52
C ARG A 34 -12.48 17.48 -16.56
N ALA A 35 -11.18 17.38 -16.89
CA ALA A 35 -10.68 16.41 -17.84
C ALA A 35 -10.98 14.95 -17.41
N LEU A 36 -10.98 14.65 -16.10
CA LEU A 36 -11.39 13.34 -15.59
C LEU A 36 -12.90 13.11 -15.77
N GLY A 37 -13.73 14.13 -15.59
CA GLY A 37 -15.18 14.06 -15.85
C GLY A 37 -15.49 13.85 -17.31
N GLU A 38 -14.82 14.56 -18.21
CA GLU A 38 -14.98 14.39 -19.68
C GLU A 38 -14.63 12.99 -20.17
N ARG A 39 -13.65 12.33 -19.52
CA ARG A 39 -13.30 10.93 -19.80
C ARG A 39 -14.23 9.89 -19.13
N GLY A 40 -15.22 10.35 -18.36
CA GLY A 40 -16.12 9.48 -17.62
C GLY A 40 -15.49 8.74 -16.44
N GLU A 41 -14.31 9.19 -15.99
CA GLU A 41 -13.58 8.57 -14.88
C GLU A 41 -14.12 8.98 -13.50
N VAL A 42 -14.85 10.08 -13.46
CA VAL A 42 -15.56 10.60 -12.28
C VAL A 42 -16.86 11.24 -12.71
N THR A 43 -17.86 11.29 -11.82
CA THR A 43 -19.10 12.05 -12.04
C THR A 43 -18.96 13.45 -11.46
N LEU A 44 -19.19 14.47 -12.26
CA LEU A 44 -19.17 15.88 -11.83
C LEU A 44 -20.58 16.42 -11.65
N VAL A 45 -20.81 17.11 -10.54
CA VAL A 45 -22.06 17.79 -10.21
C VAL A 45 -21.75 19.25 -9.89
N ALA A 46 -22.01 20.14 -10.88
CA ALA A 46 -21.66 21.55 -10.82
C ALA A 46 -22.70 22.35 -10.02
N ARG A 47 -22.63 22.31 -8.70
CA ARG A 47 -23.44 23.07 -7.75
C ARG A 47 -22.87 22.99 -6.34
N ASP A 48 -23.42 23.79 -5.46
CA ASP A 48 -23.13 23.71 -4.03
C ASP A 48 -23.62 22.39 -3.41
N PHE A 49 -22.96 22.01 -2.31
CA PHE A 49 -23.30 20.86 -1.49
C PHE A 49 -24.72 20.96 -0.92
N ARG A 50 -25.40 19.82 -0.81
CA ARG A 50 -26.68 19.65 -0.12
C ARG A 50 -26.60 18.43 0.81
N SER A 51 -27.25 18.50 1.97
CA SER A 51 -27.17 17.41 2.98
C SER A 51 -27.57 16.02 2.43
N GLY A 52 -28.49 15.97 1.47
CA GLY A 52 -28.92 14.73 0.81
C GLY A 52 -27.84 14.08 -0.08
N ASP A 53 -26.78 14.79 -0.41
CA ASP A 53 -25.72 14.28 -1.28
C ASP A 53 -24.86 13.19 -0.63
N ILE A 54 -24.99 13.00 0.68
CA ILE A 54 -24.22 11.99 1.44
C ILE A 54 -24.85 10.61 1.33
N ALA A 55 -26.16 10.53 1.20
CA ALA A 55 -26.88 9.26 1.24
C ALA A 55 -26.44 8.31 0.12
N GLY A 56 -26.25 7.04 0.45
CA GLY A 56 -25.85 5.99 -0.51
C GLY A 56 -24.36 5.94 -0.83
N HIS A 57 -23.55 6.82 -0.26
CA HIS A 57 -22.10 6.78 -0.43
C HIS A 57 -21.40 6.02 0.71
N ALA A 58 -20.35 5.27 0.37
CA ALA A 58 -19.58 4.50 1.35
C ALA A 58 -18.71 5.39 2.26
N LEU A 59 -18.24 6.52 1.75
CA LEU A 59 -17.47 7.52 2.50
C LEU A 59 -17.51 8.89 1.81
N VAL A 60 -17.18 9.94 2.55
CA VAL A 60 -17.12 11.31 2.04
C VAL A 60 -15.77 11.95 2.35
N HIS A 61 -15.26 12.69 1.38
CA HIS A 61 -14.17 13.63 1.57
C HIS A 61 -14.67 15.07 1.37
N ALA A 62 -14.49 15.91 2.38
CA ALA A 62 -14.73 17.34 2.32
C ALA A 62 -13.40 18.07 2.08
N ALA A 63 -13.32 18.75 0.97
CA ALA A 63 -12.14 19.49 0.47
C ALA A 63 -12.60 20.77 -0.24
N SER A 64 -13.63 21.43 0.32
CA SER A 64 -14.25 22.63 -0.30
C SER A 64 -13.36 23.87 -0.17
N GLY A 65 -12.48 23.89 0.84
CA GLY A 65 -11.70 25.06 1.21
C GLY A 65 -12.54 26.13 1.96
N ASN A 66 -13.79 25.82 2.27
CA ASN A 66 -14.70 26.66 3.05
C ASN A 66 -15.12 25.93 4.32
N LEU A 67 -14.80 26.50 5.48
CA LEU A 67 -15.03 25.87 6.78
C LEU A 67 -16.52 25.58 7.04
N GLU A 68 -17.40 26.52 6.71
CA GLU A 68 -18.85 26.37 6.92
C GLU A 68 -19.42 25.20 6.10
N THR A 69 -19.00 25.07 4.83
CA THR A 69 -19.36 23.95 3.96
C THR A 69 -18.82 22.64 4.54
N ASP A 70 -17.56 22.59 4.94
CA ASP A 70 -16.92 21.38 5.46
C ASP A 70 -17.55 20.95 6.79
N GLU A 71 -17.95 21.87 7.66
CA GLU A 71 -18.75 21.58 8.85
C GLU A 71 -20.14 21.04 8.52
N ALA A 72 -20.81 21.59 7.52
CA ALA A 72 -22.10 21.11 7.07
C ALA A 72 -22.00 19.69 6.51
N VAL A 73 -20.96 19.39 5.73
CA VAL A 73 -20.65 18.05 5.23
C VAL A 73 -20.42 17.07 6.39
N SER A 74 -19.60 17.47 7.37
CA SER A 74 -19.32 16.65 8.54
C SER A 74 -20.57 16.31 9.33
N ARG A 75 -21.43 17.32 9.61
CA ARG A 75 -22.71 17.09 10.31
C ARG A 75 -23.64 16.16 9.52
N ALA A 76 -23.80 16.39 8.22
CA ALA A 76 -24.64 15.57 7.37
C ALA A 76 -24.17 14.11 7.29
N ALA A 77 -22.85 13.88 7.16
CA ALA A 77 -22.27 12.55 7.11
C ALA A 77 -22.47 11.79 8.43
N ARG A 78 -22.23 12.44 9.56
CA ARG A 78 -22.46 11.85 10.89
C ARG A 78 -23.92 11.49 11.14
N ALA A 79 -24.85 12.32 10.66
CA ALA A 79 -26.30 12.08 10.84
C ALA A 79 -26.78 10.78 10.14
N VAL A 80 -26.08 10.35 9.09
CA VAL A 80 -26.40 9.13 8.33
C VAL A 80 -25.34 8.04 8.48
N ASN A 81 -24.45 8.17 9.46
CA ASN A 81 -23.35 7.21 9.75
C ASN A 81 -22.43 6.92 8.57
N VAL A 82 -22.19 7.88 7.69
CA VAL A 82 -21.21 7.78 6.60
C VAL A 82 -19.87 8.33 7.08
N PRO A 83 -18.76 7.56 6.95
CA PRO A 83 -17.43 8.04 7.30
C PRO A 83 -17.06 9.32 6.53
N VAL A 84 -16.51 10.31 7.23
CA VAL A 84 -16.12 11.61 6.66
C VAL A 84 -14.69 11.96 7.01
N ASN A 85 -13.93 12.37 6.00
CA ASN A 85 -12.63 13.01 6.16
C ASN A 85 -12.70 14.44 5.65
N VAL A 86 -12.38 15.40 6.50
CA VAL A 86 -12.30 16.82 6.19
C VAL A 86 -10.83 17.20 6.06
N VAL A 87 -10.47 17.81 4.94
CA VAL A 87 -9.08 18.27 4.71
C VAL A 87 -8.77 19.37 5.73
N ASP A 88 -7.63 19.23 6.38
CA ASP A 88 -7.15 20.10 7.47
C ASP A 88 -8.11 20.25 8.66
N GLY A 89 -9.18 19.45 8.70
CA GLY A 89 -10.22 19.44 9.72
C GLY A 89 -10.27 18.16 10.56
N ALA A 90 -9.23 17.87 11.37
CA ALA A 90 -9.16 16.63 12.16
C ALA A 90 -10.37 16.45 13.11
N LYS A 91 -10.86 17.53 13.74
CA LYS A 91 -12.01 17.48 14.66
C LYS A 91 -13.34 17.22 13.94
N LEU A 92 -13.43 17.58 12.68
CA LEU A 92 -14.61 17.38 11.83
C LEU A 92 -14.58 15.99 11.16
N SER A 93 -13.45 15.33 11.15
CA SER A 93 -13.25 14.03 10.53
C SER A 93 -13.69 12.89 11.46
N SER A 94 -14.28 11.83 10.91
CA SER A 94 -14.50 10.55 11.60
C SER A 94 -13.39 9.55 11.34
N PHE A 95 -12.58 9.77 10.30
CA PHE A 95 -11.35 9.02 10.02
C PHE A 95 -10.27 9.95 9.45
N ILE A 96 -9.02 9.58 9.64
CA ILE A 96 -7.85 10.31 9.13
C ILE A 96 -7.18 9.48 8.05
N MET A 97 -6.81 10.14 6.96
CA MET A 97 -6.04 9.49 5.90
C MET A 97 -4.60 9.24 6.37
N PRO A 98 -4.13 7.99 6.37
CA PRO A 98 -2.75 7.69 6.71
C PRO A 98 -1.77 8.16 5.62
N ALA A 99 -0.49 8.26 5.95
CA ALA A 99 0.56 8.25 4.96
C ALA A 99 0.65 6.85 4.35
N ILE A 100 0.67 6.73 3.02
CA ILE A 100 0.53 5.44 2.33
C ILE A 100 1.82 5.12 1.58
N VAL A 101 2.35 3.92 1.79
CA VAL A 101 3.30 3.26 0.89
C VAL A 101 2.51 2.27 0.05
N ASP A 102 2.51 2.47 -1.25
CA ASP A 102 1.76 1.66 -2.19
C ASP A 102 2.71 0.88 -3.10
N ARG A 103 2.56 -0.44 -3.06
CA ARG A 103 3.28 -1.41 -3.90
C ARG A 103 2.26 -2.34 -4.60
N GLY A 104 1.19 -1.77 -5.16
CA GLY A 104 0.15 -2.51 -5.87
C GLY A 104 -0.74 -3.32 -4.93
N ALA A 105 -0.60 -4.65 -4.94
CA ALA A 105 -1.37 -5.54 -4.06
C ALA A 105 -0.98 -5.42 -2.58
N LEU A 106 0.18 -4.82 -2.27
CA LEU A 106 0.63 -4.53 -0.91
C LEU A 106 0.52 -3.04 -0.62
N VAL A 107 -0.25 -2.68 0.41
CA VAL A 107 -0.43 -1.30 0.86
C VAL A 107 -0.11 -1.21 2.34
N ILE A 108 0.72 -0.22 2.72
CA ILE A 108 1.07 0.05 4.11
C ILE A 108 0.53 1.43 4.47
N GLY A 109 -0.36 1.48 5.46
CA GLY A 109 -0.89 2.72 6.02
C GLY A 109 -0.16 3.09 7.32
N ILE A 110 0.35 4.32 7.41
CA ILE A 110 1.09 4.81 8.57
C ILE A 110 0.32 5.99 9.16
N SER A 111 -0.15 5.83 10.38
CA SER A 111 -0.90 6.86 11.09
C SER A 111 -0.20 7.22 12.40
N SER A 112 -0.19 8.51 12.71
CA SER A 112 0.26 9.01 14.01
C SER A 112 -0.92 9.34 14.95
N GLY A 113 -2.13 8.86 14.65
CA GLY A 113 -3.34 9.23 15.40
C GLY A 113 -3.68 10.72 15.37
N GLY A 114 -3.16 11.46 14.39
CA GLY A 114 -3.31 12.91 14.31
C GLY A 114 -2.22 13.70 15.04
N ALA A 115 -1.31 13.04 15.77
CA ALA A 115 -0.27 13.71 16.56
C ALA A 115 0.76 14.45 15.68
N SER A 116 1.20 13.86 14.57
CA SER A 116 2.18 14.50 13.68
C SER A 116 2.13 13.93 12.25
N PRO A 117 1.50 14.64 11.32
CA PRO A 117 1.54 14.26 9.90
C PRO A 117 2.94 14.25 9.30
N ILE A 118 3.85 15.08 9.84
CA ILE A 118 5.26 15.15 9.40
C ILE A 118 5.99 13.87 9.79
N LEU A 119 5.79 13.38 11.03
CA LEU A 119 6.39 12.14 11.48
C LEU A 119 5.91 10.95 10.64
N ALA A 120 4.61 10.84 10.39
CA ALA A 120 4.05 9.78 9.53
C ALA A 120 4.66 9.81 8.12
N ARG A 121 4.88 10.99 7.53
CA ARG A 121 5.55 11.13 6.23
C ARG A 121 7.03 10.73 6.27
N ARG A 122 7.75 11.06 7.35
CA ARG A 122 9.15 10.63 7.52
C ARG A 122 9.26 9.11 7.63
N VAL A 123 8.45 8.50 8.49
CA VAL A 123 8.40 7.02 8.62
C VAL A 123 8.03 6.36 7.28
N ARG A 124 7.07 6.93 6.56
CA ARG A 124 6.74 6.47 5.20
C ARG A 124 7.97 6.46 4.29
N ALA A 125 8.74 7.56 4.28
CA ALA A 125 9.92 7.68 3.41
C ALA A 125 11.00 6.65 3.77
N GLU A 126 11.21 6.35 5.05
CA GLU A 126 12.14 5.31 5.48
C GLU A 126 11.66 3.91 5.06
N ILE A 127 10.38 3.60 5.26
CA ILE A 127 9.81 2.33 4.80
C ILE A 127 9.92 2.19 3.27
N GLU A 128 9.67 3.26 2.49
CA GLU A 128 9.81 3.23 1.04
C GLU A 128 11.22 2.90 0.56
N LYS A 129 12.26 3.33 1.29
CA LYS A 129 13.67 3.00 0.99
C LYS A 129 13.97 1.51 1.22
N LEU A 130 13.39 0.92 2.28
CA LEU A 130 13.61 -0.48 2.64
C LEU A 130 12.91 -1.46 1.70
N LEU A 131 11.79 -1.06 1.10
CA LEU A 131 10.98 -1.95 0.26
C LEU A 131 11.51 -2.02 -1.17
N PRO A 132 11.76 -3.23 -1.70
CA PRO A 132 12.17 -3.42 -3.09
C PRO A 132 11.13 -2.86 -4.08
N HIS A 133 11.61 -2.26 -5.18
CA HIS A 133 10.71 -1.78 -6.24
C HIS A 133 9.90 -2.90 -6.90
N GLY A 134 10.45 -4.11 -6.97
CA GLY A 134 9.78 -5.30 -7.52
C GLY A 134 8.70 -5.92 -6.65
N LEU A 135 8.48 -5.43 -5.42
CA LEU A 135 7.55 -6.04 -4.46
C LEU A 135 6.11 -6.10 -4.98
N ALA A 136 5.68 -5.11 -5.76
CA ALA A 136 4.37 -5.13 -6.41
C ALA A 136 4.23 -6.31 -7.39
N LYS A 137 5.28 -6.57 -8.19
CA LYS A 137 5.31 -7.71 -9.12
C LYS A 137 5.25 -9.04 -8.36
N LEU A 138 6.02 -9.14 -7.27
CA LEU A 138 6.05 -10.33 -6.41
C LEU A 138 4.66 -10.61 -5.80
N ALA A 139 3.99 -9.61 -5.29
CA ALA A 139 2.65 -9.74 -4.71
C ALA A 139 1.62 -10.19 -5.76
N HIS A 140 1.62 -9.57 -6.95
CA HIS A 140 0.76 -9.97 -8.07
C HIS A 140 1.06 -11.40 -8.55
N PHE A 141 2.32 -11.75 -8.65
CA PHE A 141 2.74 -13.09 -9.04
C PHE A 141 2.25 -14.15 -8.03
N ALA A 142 2.45 -13.92 -6.74
CA ALA A 142 1.95 -14.80 -5.69
C ALA A 142 0.43 -14.94 -5.73
N GLN A 143 -0.29 -13.83 -5.93
CA GLN A 143 -1.76 -13.84 -6.08
C GLN A 143 -2.21 -14.72 -7.25
N HIS A 144 -1.51 -14.66 -8.38
CA HIS A 144 -1.83 -15.45 -9.57
C HIS A 144 -1.69 -16.96 -9.33
N PHE A 145 -0.70 -17.38 -8.54
CA PHE A 145 -0.46 -18.80 -8.24
C PHE A 145 -1.20 -19.33 -7.00
N ARG A 146 -1.90 -18.45 -6.27
CA ARG A 146 -2.56 -18.82 -5.01
C ARG A 146 -3.56 -19.98 -5.15
N SER A 147 -4.31 -20.04 -6.24
CA SER A 147 -5.28 -21.10 -6.50
C SER A 147 -4.59 -22.44 -6.80
N ALA A 148 -3.51 -22.44 -7.58
CA ALA A 148 -2.72 -23.63 -7.89
C ALA A 148 -2.09 -24.21 -6.63
N VAL A 149 -1.45 -23.39 -5.80
CA VAL A 149 -0.86 -23.80 -4.52
C VAL A 149 -1.92 -24.37 -3.58
N ARG A 150 -3.12 -23.75 -3.53
CA ARG A 150 -4.23 -24.25 -2.70
C ARG A 150 -4.78 -25.60 -3.21
N ALA A 151 -4.77 -25.83 -4.51
CA ALA A 151 -5.21 -27.10 -5.09
C ALA A 151 -4.19 -28.22 -4.84
N THR A 152 -2.89 -27.90 -4.82
CA THR A 152 -1.81 -28.87 -4.63
C THR A 152 -1.63 -29.24 -3.15
N TYR A 153 -1.71 -28.26 -2.26
CA TYR A 153 -1.46 -28.45 -0.83
C TYR A 153 -2.74 -28.18 -0.03
N ALA A 154 -3.43 -29.24 0.43
CA ALA A 154 -4.68 -29.12 1.17
C ALA A 154 -4.49 -28.56 2.59
N ASP A 155 -3.37 -28.91 3.24
CA ASP A 155 -3.05 -28.49 4.60
C ASP A 155 -2.59 -27.03 4.66
N PHE A 156 -3.04 -26.30 5.70
CA PHE A 156 -2.72 -24.88 5.88
C PHE A 156 -1.24 -24.64 6.19
N GLU A 157 -0.65 -25.43 7.08
CA GLU A 157 0.75 -25.25 7.49
C GLU A 157 1.72 -25.53 6.32
N THR A 158 1.41 -26.54 5.50
CA THR A 158 2.19 -26.84 4.29
C THR A 158 2.13 -25.70 3.30
N ARG A 159 0.94 -25.06 3.14
CA ARG A 159 0.83 -23.87 2.30
C ARG A 159 1.60 -22.68 2.86
N LEU A 160 1.59 -22.50 4.17
CA LEU A 160 2.34 -21.41 4.81
C LEU A 160 3.83 -21.58 4.54
N ARG A 161 4.39 -22.76 4.84
CA ARG A 161 5.80 -23.10 4.55
C ARG A 161 6.15 -22.96 3.07
N PHE A 162 5.24 -23.34 2.18
CA PHE A 162 5.44 -23.12 0.74
C PHE A 162 5.67 -21.66 0.41
N TRP A 163 4.82 -20.77 0.93
CA TRP A 163 4.93 -19.33 0.65
C TRP A 163 6.13 -18.68 1.32
N GLU A 164 6.48 -19.06 2.54
CA GLU A 164 7.69 -18.63 3.23
C GLU A 164 8.92 -18.99 2.39
N ASN A 165 9.06 -20.27 2.03
CA ASN A 165 10.15 -20.73 1.18
C ASN A 165 10.19 -20.03 -0.19
N PHE A 166 9.04 -19.76 -0.80
CA PHE A 166 8.98 -19.02 -2.06
C PHE A 166 9.48 -17.59 -1.89
N PHE A 167 8.98 -16.86 -0.89
CA PHE A 167 9.35 -15.46 -0.68
C PHE A 167 10.83 -15.27 -0.28
N ASP A 168 11.45 -16.27 0.31
CA ASP A 168 12.86 -16.26 0.71
C ASP A 168 13.80 -16.88 -0.34
N SER A 169 13.25 -17.41 -1.43
CA SER A 169 14.01 -18.07 -2.49
C SER A 169 14.58 -17.09 -3.54
N PRO A 170 15.63 -17.50 -4.28
CA PRO A 170 16.10 -16.76 -5.45
C PRO A 170 15.02 -16.55 -6.53
N LEU A 171 13.98 -17.41 -6.54
CA LEU A 171 12.86 -17.26 -7.46
C LEU A 171 12.06 -16.00 -7.19
N ALA A 172 11.91 -15.56 -5.93
CA ALA A 172 11.27 -14.29 -5.60
C ALA A 172 12.08 -13.10 -6.16
N GLU A 173 13.41 -13.17 -6.16
CA GLU A 173 14.27 -12.14 -6.77
C GLU A 173 14.07 -12.09 -8.29
N THR A 174 13.98 -13.25 -8.95
CA THR A 174 13.68 -13.37 -10.39
C THR A 174 12.34 -12.70 -10.75
N VAL A 175 11.30 -12.92 -9.92
CA VAL A 175 10.00 -12.25 -10.08
C VAL A 175 10.14 -10.73 -9.92
N MET A 176 10.85 -10.29 -8.90
CA MET A 176 11.05 -8.85 -8.64
C MET A 176 11.84 -8.17 -9.77
N ALA A 177 12.79 -8.86 -10.38
CA ALA A 177 13.51 -8.40 -11.56
C ALA A 177 12.60 -8.27 -12.80
N GLY A 178 11.49 -9.03 -12.85
CA GLY A 178 10.53 -9.02 -13.95
C GLY A 178 10.82 -10.05 -15.04
N GLU A 179 11.59 -11.09 -14.72
CA GLU A 179 11.90 -12.21 -15.61
C GLU A 179 10.72 -13.21 -15.63
N GLU A 180 9.60 -12.80 -16.20
CA GLU A 180 8.31 -13.50 -16.09
C GLU A 180 8.35 -14.96 -16.50
N GLN A 181 9.01 -15.29 -17.62
CA GLN A 181 9.02 -16.65 -18.16
C GLN A 181 9.83 -17.59 -17.27
N GLN A 182 10.98 -17.15 -16.80
CA GLN A 182 11.84 -17.91 -15.88
C GLN A 182 11.14 -18.10 -14.53
N ALA A 183 10.54 -17.01 -14.00
CA ALA A 183 9.78 -17.04 -12.77
C ALA A 183 8.60 -18.02 -12.84
N ARG A 184 7.84 -18.01 -13.94
CA ARG A 184 6.72 -18.92 -14.15
C ARG A 184 7.16 -20.39 -14.20
N THR A 185 8.22 -20.69 -14.94
CA THR A 185 8.78 -22.03 -15.04
C THR A 185 9.26 -22.52 -13.67
N GLY A 186 10.00 -21.70 -12.94
CA GLY A 186 10.47 -22.00 -11.59
C GLY A 186 9.33 -22.24 -10.60
N MET A 187 8.27 -21.42 -10.66
CA MET A 187 7.10 -21.57 -9.80
C MET A 187 6.33 -22.86 -10.07
N LEU A 188 6.13 -23.22 -11.34
CA LEU A 188 5.50 -24.50 -11.70
C LEU A 188 6.31 -25.68 -11.21
N ALA A 189 7.64 -25.62 -11.33
CA ALA A 189 8.53 -26.65 -10.79
C ALA A 189 8.45 -26.73 -9.25
N LEU A 190 8.34 -25.58 -8.57
CA LEU A 190 8.21 -25.52 -7.12
C LEU A 190 6.87 -26.09 -6.64
N VAL A 191 5.76 -25.74 -7.29
CA VAL A 191 4.41 -26.23 -6.95
C VAL A 191 4.29 -27.75 -7.15
N ASN A 192 4.95 -28.30 -8.19
CA ASN A 192 4.90 -29.72 -8.51
C ASN A 192 5.88 -30.58 -7.68
N ARG A 193 6.68 -30.00 -6.80
CA ARG A 193 7.55 -30.79 -5.90
C ARG A 193 6.70 -31.48 -4.83
N ALA A 194 6.84 -32.80 -4.75
CA ALA A 194 6.09 -33.63 -3.78
C ALA A 194 6.45 -33.35 -2.31
N GLN A 195 7.62 -32.79 -2.05
CA GLN A 195 8.06 -32.32 -0.74
C GLN A 195 8.80 -30.99 -0.89
N ILE A 196 8.55 -30.08 0.02
CA ILE A 196 9.34 -28.85 0.17
C ILE A 196 10.50 -29.20 1.09
N PRO A 197 11.74 -29.40 0.58
CA PRO A 197 12.85 -29.68 1.47
C PRO A 197 13.09 -28.46 2.36
N PRO A 198 13.48 -28.63 3.62
CA PRO A 198 14.04 -27.54 4.40
C PRO A 198 15.29 -27.06 3.66
N VAL A 199 15.25 -25.89 3.07
CA VAL A 199 16.40 -25.26 2.42
C VAL A 199 17.10 -24.45 3.49
N GLY A 200 18.19 -24.97 4.04
CA GLY A 200 19.15 -24.15 4.76
C GLY A 200 19.97 -23.38 3.73
N ASP A 201 19.97 -22.04 3.81
CA ASP A 201 20.89 -21.18 3.06
C ASP A 201 22.00 -20.71 3.99
N PHE A 202 23.23 -20.74 3.51
CA PHE A 202 24.39 -20.24 4.23
C PHE A 202 25.00 -19.09 3.44
N THR A 203 25.00 -17.90 4.00
CA THR A 203 25.58 -16.72 3.37
C THR A 203 26.71 -16.16 4.24
N VAL A 204 27.85 -15.93 3.65
CA VAL A 204 28.97 -15.19 4.29
C VAL A 204 28.86 -13.75 3.86
N LEU A 205 28.85 -12.85 4.84
CA LEU A 205 28.94 -11.41 4.63
C LEU A 205 30.26 -10.92 5.22
N GLU A 206 31.08 -10.28 4.40
CA GLU A 206 32.23 -9.53 4.87
C GLU A 206 31.77 -8.11 5.20
N ILE A 207 31.89 -7.73 6.47
CA ILE A 207 31.46 -6.43 6.98
C ILE A 207 32.66 -5.79 7.67
N ASP A 208 33.05 -4.58 7.24
CA ASP A 208 33.97 -3.79 8.03
C ASP A 208 33.21 -3.19 9.23
N PRO A 209 33.58 -3.53 10.48
CA PRO A 209 32.92 -2.99 11.68
C PRO A 209 32.95 -1.47 11.77
N LEU A 210 33.93 -0.82 11.12
CA LEU A 210 34.06 0.64 11.08
C LEU A 210 33.19 1.30 10.01
N GLU A 211 32.66 0.51 9.06
CA GLU A 211 31.87 0.96 7.91
C GLU A 211 30.53 0.22 7.82
N ALA A 212 29.91 -0.07 8.96
CA ALA A 212 28.63 -0.79 9.01
C ALA A 212 27.50 -0.12 8.21
N ASP A 213 27.58 1.18 8.01
CA ASP A 213 26.66 1.99 7.18
C ASP A 213 26.80 1.74 5.67
N LEU A 214 27.88 1.07 5.23
CA LEU A 214 28.06 0.67 3.83
C LEU A 214 27.41 -0.66 3.49
N LEU A 215 26.73 -1.30 4.43
CA LEU A 215 25.92 -2.49 4.15
C LEU A 215 24.91 -2.21 3.03
N THR A 216 24.88 -3.10 2.04
CA THR A 216 23.86 -3.00 1.01
C THR A 216 22.48 -3.33 1.60
N LEU A 217 21.41 -2.80 1.01
CA LEU A 217 20.04 -3.16 1.42
C LEU A 217 19.76 -4.66 1.28
N ARG A 218 20.51 -5.36 0.41
CA ARG A 218 20.44 -6.82 0.28
C ARG A 218 21.02 -7.49 1.52
N ASP A 219 22.15 -7.04 2.00
CA ASP A 219 22.82 -7.62 3.17
C ASP A 219 22.01 -7.38 4.44
N VAL A 220 21.49 -6.18 4.63
CA VAL A 220 20.54 -5.86 5.71
C VAL A 220 19.35 -6.81 5.71
N ARG A 221 18.76 -7.09 4.54
CA ARG A 221 17.64 -8.04 4.43
C ARG A 221 18.05 -9.47 4.74
N ARG A 222 19.26 -9.91 4.34
CA ARG A 222 19.78 -11.26 4.65
C ARG A 222 20.00 -11.42 6.15
N ILE A 223 20.62 -10.42 6.79
CA ILE A 223 20.81 -10.40 8.25
C ILE A 223 19.46 -10.47 8.97
N ALA A 224 18.49 -9.65 8.55
CA ALA A 224 17.17 -9.59 9.18
C ALA A 224 16.34 -10.87 9.03
N ARG A 225 16.67 -11.74 8.07
CA ARG A 225 15.97 -13.01 7.80
C ARG A 225 16.71 -14.25 8.31
N ALA A 226 17.93 -14.09 8.81
CA ALA A 226 18.73 -15.20 9.29
C ALA A 226 18.12 -15.78 10.58
N ASP A 227 17.91 -17.09 10.62
CA ASP A 227 17.51 -17.82 11.82
C ASP A 227 18.66 -17.90 12.83
N LEU A 228 19.90 -17.89 12.32
CA LEU A 228 21.12 -17.89 13.11
C LEU A 228 22.15 -16.96 12.47
N LEU A 229 22.67 -16.03 13.27
CA LEU A 229 23.76 -15.13 12.91
C LEU A 229 25.03 -15.54 13.69
N LEU A 230 26.07 -15.93 12.96
CA LEU A 230 27.38 -16.19 13.53
C LEU A 230 28.32 -15.05 13.15
N HIS A 231 29.06 -14.52 14.10
CA HIS A 231 30.04 -13.46 13.88
C HIS A 231 31.37 -13.77 14.61
N ASP A 232 32.44 -13.24 14.12
CA ASP A 232 33.80 -13.45 14.64
C ASP A 232 34.15 -12.64 15.91
N GLY A 233 33.17 -11.91 16.46
CA GLY A 233 33.35 -11.07 17.66
C GLY A 233 33.85 -9.65 17.39
N ALA A 234 34.13 -9.29 16.12
CA ALA A 234 34.50 -7.92 15.74
C ALA A 234 33.28 -6.98 15.75
N ILE A 235 32.06 -7.53 15.69
CA ILE A 235 30.80 -6.78 15.72
C ILE A 235 30.28 -6.80 17.15
N THR A 236 30.23 -5.63 17.79
CA THR A 236 29.52 -5.45 19.06
C THR A 236 28.04 -5.16 18.81
N PRO A 237 27.12 -5.73 19.61
CA PRO A 237 25.69 -5.50 19.46
C PRO A 237 25.27 -4.04 19.70
#